data_75e13e85b2777d7940fb78573cdf392c
#
_entry.id   75e13e85b2777d7940fb78573cdf392c
#
_cell.length_a   1.000
_cell.length_b   1.000
_cell.length_c   1.000
_cell.angle_alpha   90.00
_cell.angle_beta   90.00
_cell.angle_gamma   90.00
#
_symmetry.space_group_name_H-M   'P 1'
#
loop_
_entity.id
_entity.type
_entity.pdbx_description
1 polymer ?
#
loop_
_entity_poly.entity_id
_entity_poly.type
_entity_poly.pdbx_seq_one_letter_code
_entity_poly.pdbx_strand_id
1 'polypeptide(L)'
;VWGTDAVWTGAPQWQIEGLRRLEIPEEMQKKYGFKPLGPADGPIKTAIFGGNSAKLYGLDRQHAERVNHDSFAAMKSDYLADGGGRSNLRYGYVARPA
;
A
#
# COMPACT_ATOMS: atom_id res chain seq x y z
N VAL A 1 -3.87 10.08 8.56
CA VAL A 1 -2.74 9.83 7.64
C VAL A 1 -1.95 8.62 8.08
N TRP A 2 -1.25 8.03 7.16
CA TRP A 2 -0.47 6.82 7.41
C TRP A 2 0.98 7.00 6.94
N GLY A 3 1.91 6.40 7.68
CA GLY A 3 3.31 6.36 7.33
C GLY A 3 3.94 5.07 7.84
N THR A 4 5.04 4.65 7.25
CA THR A 4 5.69 3.37 7.58
C THR A 4 6.68 3.44 8.71
N ASP A 5 7.32 4.58 8.91
CA ASP A 5 8.49 4.72 9.79
C ASP A 5 9.58 3.65 9.52
N ALA A 6 9.70 3.26 8.26
CA ALA A 6 10.43 2.05 7.84
C ALA A 6 11.95 2.10 8.08
N VAL A 7 12.51 3.28 8.16
CA VAL A 7 13.92 3.48 8.47
C VAL A 7 14.33 2.77 9.78
N TRP A 8 13.40 2.67 10.73
CA TRP A 8 13.64 2.07 12.04
C TRP A 8 13.15 0.61 12.14
N THR A 9 12.14 0.26 11.36
CA THR A 9 11.38 -0.98 11.57
C THR A 9 11.49 -1.98 10.43
N GLY A 10 12.20 -1.68 9.37
CA GLY A 10 12.39 -2.55 8.22
C GLY A 10 11.99 -1.92 6.90
N ALA A 11 11.73 -2.75 5.93
CA ALA A 11 11.37 -2.30 4.58
C ALA A 11 9.90 -1.85 4.49
N PRO A 12 9.60 -0.75 3.79
CA PRO A 12 8.23 -0.23 3.69
C PRO A 12 7.26 -1.20 3.00
N GLN A 13 7.72 -2.03 2.08
CA GLN A 13 6.84 -2.97 1.38
C GLN A 13 6.19 -3.99 2.31
N TRP A 14 6.84 -4.39 3.39
CA TRP A 14 6.23 -5.31 4.36
C TRP A 14 5.07 -4.67 5.11
N GLN A 15 5.21 -3.41 5.45
CA GLN A 15 4.16 -2.66 6.13
C GLN A 15 3.00 -2.34 5.18
N ILE A 16 3.29 -2.06 3.92
CA ILE A 16 2.28 -1.91 2.88
C ILE A 16 1.49 -3.21 2.72
N GLU A 17 2.17 -4.33 2.60
CA GLU A 17 1.51 -5.64 2.52
C GLU A 17 0.73 -5.96 3.79
N GLY A 18 1.25 -5.62 4.96
CA GLY A 18 0.55 -5.78 6.22
C GLY A 18 -0.79 -5.04 6.22
N LEU A 19 -0.82 -3.78 5.82
CA LEU A 19 -2.06 -3.00 5.74
C LEU A 19 -2.99 -3.53 4.65
N ARG A 20 -2.45 -3.93 3.49
CA ARG A 20 -3.27 -4.51 2.41
C ARG A 20 -4.01 -5.76 2.84
N ARG A 21 -3.44 -6.53 3.75
CA ARG A 21 -4.01 -7.79 4.26
C ARG A 21 -4.79 -7.65 5.55
N LEU A 22 -4.68 -6.51 6.21
CA LEU A 22 -5.33 -6.29 7.49
C LEU A 22 -6.84 -6.42 7.36
N GLU A 23 -7.42 -7.22 8.24
CA GLU A 23 -8.86 -7.42 8.33
C GLU A 23 -9.30 -7.27 9.79
N ILE A 24 -10.48 -6.74 9.99
CA ILE A 24 -11.11 -6.75 11.31
C ILE A 24 -11.89 -8.07 11.40
N PRO A 25 -11.60 -8.94 12.38
CA PRO A 25 -12.34 -10.20 12.55
C PRO A 25 -13.84 -9.96 12.64
N GLU A 26 -14.61 -10.83 12.00
CA GLU A 26 -16.08 -10.70 11.98
C GLU A 26 -16.71 -10.63 13.37
N GLU A 27 -16.17 -11.38 14.31
CA GLU A 27 -16.60 -11.34 15.70
C GLU A 27 -16.44 -9.96 16.33
N MET A 28 -15.34 -9.28 16.05
CA MET A 28 -15.11 -7.92 16.53
C MET A 28 -16.05 -6.91 15.85
N GLN A 29 -16.34 -7.10 14.58
CA GLN A 29 -17.30 -6.27 13.86
C GLN A 29 -18.68 -6.34 14.51
N LYS A 30 -19.13 -7.56 14.83
CA LYS A 30 -20.42 -7.77 15.48
C LYS A 30 -20.45 -7.25 16.91
N LYS A 31 -19.39 -7.52 17.69
CA LYS A 31 -19.33 -7.16 19.10
C LYS A 31 -19.23 -5.66 19.34
N TYR A 32 -18.46 -4.95 18.53
CA TYR A 32 -18.14 -3.53 18.73
C TYR A 32 -18.74 -2.61 17.69
N GLY A 33 -19.45 -3.13 16.70
CA GLY A 33 -20.04 -2.32 15.63
C GLY A 33 -19.02 -1.79 14.63
N PHE A 34 -17.85 -2.40 14.52
CA PHE A 34 -16.85 -2.01 13.53
C PHE A 34 -17.30 -2.41 12.12
N LYS A 35 -17.05 -1.53 11.19
CA LYS A 35 -17.23 -1.84 9.78
C LYS A 35 -15.99 -2.58 9.24
N PRO A 36 -16.13 -3.47 8.26
CA PRO A 36 -14.98 -4.09 7.63
C PRO A 36 -14.09 -3.07 6.93
N LEU A 37 -12.78 -3.32 6.89
CA LEU A 37 -11.84 -2.46 6.16
C LEU A 37 -11.96 -2.60 4.65
N GLY A 38 -12.55 -3.69 4.19
CA GLY A 38 -12.69 -3.95 2.76
C GLY A 38 -11.43 -4.48 2.08
N PRO A 39 -11.48 -4.63 0.76
CA PRO A 39 -10.37 -5.19 0.00
C PRO A 39 -9.15 -4.26 -0.05
N ALA A 40 -7.99 -4.84 -0.43
CA ALA A 40 -6.71 -4.13 -0.49
C ALA A 40 -6.74 -2.86 -1.34
N ASP A 41 -7.47 -2.87 -2.43
CA ASP A 41 -7.61 -1.73 -3.35
C ASP A 41 -8.96 -1.01 -3.20
N GLY A 42 -9.65 -1.28 -2.11
CA GLY A 42 -10.94 -0.65 -1.81
C GLY A 42 -10.82 0.79 -1.33
N PRO A 43 -11.95 1.49 -1.19
CA PRO A 43 -11.94 2.93 -0.87
C PRO A 43 -11.35 3.24 0.50
N ILE A 44 -11.56 2.38 1.50
CA ILE A 44 -11.08 2.63 2.87
C ILE A 44 -9.55 2.56 2.91
N LYS A 45 -8.96 1.48 2.38
CA LYS A 45 -7.50 1.31 2.37
C LYS A 45 -6.82 2.32 1.44
N THR A 46 -7.42 2.65 0.32
CA THR A 46 -6.94 3.72 -0.56
C THR A 46 -6.89 5.07 0.16
N ALA A 47 -7.92 5.40 0.94
CA ALA A 47 -7.94 6.61 1.76
C ALA A 47 -6.84 6.58 2.83
N ILE A 48 -6.63 5.45 3.50
CA ILE A 48 -5.59 5.29 4.52
C ILE A 48 -4.19 5.46 3.89
N PHE A 49 -3.91 4.80 2.77
CA PHE A 49 -2.59 4.84 2.14
C PHE A 49 -2.18 6.23 1.64
N GLY A 50 -3.07 6.97 1.06
CA GLY A 50 -2.71 8.26 0.50
C GLY A 50 -3.84 9.23 0.26
N GLY A 51 -5.08 8.77 0.11
CA GLY A 51 -6.21 9.63 -0.19
C GLY A 51 -6.48 10.68 0.89
N ASN A 52 -6.38 10.30 2.16
CA ASN A 52 -6.55 11.24 3.28
C ASN A 52 -5.44 12.29 3.32
N SER A 53 -4.20 11.90 3.07
CA SER A 53 -3.06 12.83 3.01
C SER A 53 -3.21 13.79 1.83
N ALA A 54 -3.57 13.28 0.67
CA ALA A 54 -3.79 14.11 -0.52
C ALA A 54 -4.87 15.17 -0.26
N LYS A 55 -5.95 14.78 0.39
CA LYS A 55 -7.04 15.68 0.75
C LYS A 55 -6.61 16.73 1.78
N LEU A 56 -5.87 16.30 2.81
CA LEU A 56 -5.37 17.18 3.86
C LEU A 56 -4.41 18.25 3.31
N TYR A 57 -3.53 17.87 2.39
CA TYR A 57 -2.55 18.77 1.80
C TYR A 57 -3.01 19.44 0.50
N GLY A 58 -4.24 19.22 0.07
CA GLY A 58 -4.78 19.82 -1.15
C GLY A 58 -4.10 19.36 -2.43
N LEU A 59 -3.61 18.12 -2.47
CA LEU A 59 -2.93 17.58 -3.65
C LEU A 59 -3.94 17.09 -4.69
N ASP A 60 -3.77 17.55 -5.93
CA ASP A 60 -4.48 17.03 -7.08
C ASP A 60 -3.63 15.96 -7.77
N ARG A 61 -3.98 14.70 -7.54
CA ARG A 61 -3.28 13.56 -8.12
C ARG A 61 -3.28 13.57 -9.64
N GLN A 62 -4.41 13.88 -10.24
CA GLN A 62 -4.51 13.90 -11.71
C GLN A 62 -3.64 14.99 -12.31
N HIS A 63 -3.59 16.16 -11.68
CA HIS A 63 -2.70 17.24 -12.10
C HIS A 63 -1.23 16.82 -11.94
N ALA A 64 -0.84 16.26 -10.81
CA ALA A 64 0.51 15.78 -10.57
C ALA A 64 0.94 14.73 -11.60
N GLU A 65 0.07 13.79 -11.93
CA GLU A 65 0.35 12.77 -12.96
C GLU A 65 0.53 13.37 -14.35
N ARG A 66 -0.24 14.40 -14.71
CA ARG A 66 -0.13 15.07 -16.01
C ARG A 66 1.15 15.88 -16.17
N VAL A 67 1.66 16.46 -15.10
CA VAL A 67 2.85 17.32 -15.14
C VAL A 67 4.13 16.59 -14.79
N ASN A 68 4.03 15.36 -14.33
CA ASN A 68 5.19 14.56 -13.96
C ASN A 68 5.77 13.89 -15.21
N HIS A 69 7.01 14.21 -15.52
CA HIS A 69 7.75 13.68 -16.65
C HIS A 69 8.94 12.81 -16.23
N ASP A 70 8.90 12.25 -15.04
CA ASP A 70 9.95 11.34 -14.56
C ASP A 70 9.89 9.98 -15.29
N SER A 71 10.87 9.12 -15.00
CA SER A 71 10.98 7.79 -15.59
C SER A 71 10.10 6.73 -14.95
N PHE A 72 9.28 7.10 -13.98
CA PHE A 72 8.53 6.12 -13.18
C PHE A 72 7.58 5.27 -14.02
N ALA A 73 6.85 5.86 -14.95
CA ALA A 73 5.92 5.12 -15.81
C ALA A 73 6.63 4.06 -16.65
N ALA A 74 7.79 4.41 -17.22
CA ALA A 74 8.61 3.47 -17.98
C ALA A 74 9.15 2.34 -17.09
N MET A 75 9.69 2.67 -15.93
CA MET A 75 10.20 1.69 -14.96
C MET A 75 9.09 0.75 -14.51
N LYS A 76 7.90 1.26 -14.24
CA LYS A 76 6.73 0.46 -13.87
C LYS A 76 6.32 -0.50 -15.00
N SER A 77 6.33 -0.02 -16.23
CA SER A 77 6.02 -0.82 -17.42
C SER A 77 7.00 -1.98 -17.56
N ASP A 78 8.30 -1.70 -17.46
CA ASP A 78 9.34 -2.72 -17.52
C ASP A 78 9.21 -3.74 -16.39
N TYR A 79 8.97 -3.29 -15.18
CA TYR A 79 8.75 -4.15 -14.03
C TYR A 79 7.55 -5.09 -14.23
N LEU A 80 6.46 -4.60 -14.78
CA LEU A 80 5.28 -5.42 -15.06
C LEU A 80 5.52 -6.39 -16.22
N ALA A 81 6.27 -5.97 -17.25
CA ALA A 81 6.65 -6.82 -18.38
C ALA A 81 7.52 -8.00 -17.93
N ASP A 82 8.37 -7.80 -16.94
CA ASP A 82 9.19 -8.86 -16.33
C ASP A 82 8.41 -9.76 -15.36
N GLY A 83 7.11 -9.64 -15.32
CA GLY A 83 6.22 -10.47 -14.50
C GLY A 83 5.78 -9.83 -13.18
N GLY A 84 6.18 -8.60 -12.90
CA GLY A 84 5.80 -7.89 -11.70
C GLY A 84 6.18 -8.64 -10.43
N GLY A 85 7.38 -8.46 -9.91
CA GLY A 85 7.84 -9.14 -8.70
C GLY A 85 6.80 -9.03 -7.59
N ARG A 86 6.51 -10.12 -6.95
CA ARG A 86 5.57 -10.10 -5.82
C ARG A 86 6.28 -9.57 -4.59
N SER A 87 5.58 -8.77 -3.82
CA SER A 87 6.03 -8.38 -2.50
C SER A 87 6.37 -9.63 -1.69
N ASN A 88 7.41 -9.54 -0.89
CA ASN A 88 7.76 -10.61 0.02
C ASN A 88 6.61 -10.83 1.01
N LEU A 89 5.97 -11.96 0.94
CA LEU A 89 4.83 -12.31 1.78
C LEU A 89 5.23 -12.93 3.12
N ARG A 90 6.53 -13.08 3.36
CA ARG A 90 7.06 -13.62 4.61
C ARG A 90 7.79 -12.52 5.38
N TYR A 91 7.65 -12.54 6.66
CA TYR A 91 8.47 -11.71 7.53
C TYR A 91 9.89 -12.27 7.62
N GLY A 92 10.88 -11.39 7.53
CA GLY A 92 12.27 -11.74 7.69
C GLY A 92 12.98 -12.10 6.38
N TYR A 93 14.13 -12.67 6.50
CA TYR A 93 14.95 -13.06 5.38
C TYR A 93 14.33 -14.24 4.62
N VAL A 94 14.15 -14.06 3.34
CA VAL A 94 13.90 -15.19 2.45
C VAL A 94 15.20 -15.47 1.73
N ALA A 95 15.77 -16.62 2.00
CA ALA A 95 16.95 -17.09 1.27
C ALA A 95 16.60 -17.19 -0.22
N ARG A 96 17.46 -16.63 -1.06
CA ARG A 96 17.33 -16.87 -2.49
C ARG A 96 17.58 -18.34 -2.75
N PRO A 97 16.80 -18.99 -3.62
CA PRO A 97 17.16 -20.32 -4.06
C PRO A 97 18.54 -20.28 -4.69
N ALA A 98 19.32 -21.28 -4.36
CA ALA A 98 20.68 -21.42 -4.86
C ALA A 98 20.70 -21.56 -6.38
#